data_4b4bb55102e6373bfa0aa38afec3cd8a
#
_entry.id   4b4bb55102e6373bfa0aa38afec3cd8a
#
_cell.length_a   1.000
_cell.length_b   1.000
_cell.length_c   1.000
_cell.angle_alpha   90.00
_cell.angle_beta   90.00
_cell.angle_gamma   90.00
#
_symmetry.space_group_name_H-M   'P 1'
#
loop_
_entity.id
_entity.type
_entity.pdbx_description
1 polymer ?
#
loop_
_entity_poly.entity_id
_entity_poly.type
_entity_poly.pdbx_seq_one_letter_code
_entity_poly.pdbx_strand_id
1 'polypeptide(L)'
;MTSAPSSTRARFSPALGTFLLLIGLNLLNYIDRYILPGAQPLIQREFHSTDEQMGALTTAMFFFYMLAAPATGWLGDRVSRKPLIVAGAILWSLATLGTAWVHGYWMFYLRQAFVGIGEATFGIYAPAVLADFYPERDRNRILSIFYVAIPVGAALGYAAGGAIGSAWGWRAPFFICAIPGLIIAAFYMRFGREPVRGSSDHLRATPNRSSFVGLFSNPAFLTGTMGLAMLTFAMGGISAWMPTFLHRNAGLSVANASLTVGAITVVDGIAGTLIGGWVAQRWLRTNHRALYLLSFWSVVLTIPCGAMVFFGPQALTIPALFAAEFFLFLNTGPLNTAIVNSVSAPVRATAISINLFCIHFFGDTFSPQIIGAISDRTNLAIGLGATLIFLVISAAILMAGSRFAPRLEETSAVQI
;
A
#
# COMPACT_ATOMS: atom_id res chain seq x y z
N MET A 1 9.03 -44.89 41.69
CA MET A 1 7.86 -44.25 41.07
C MET A 1 8.36 -43.07 40.22
N THR A 2 8.61 -43.31 38.94
CA THR A 2 9.12 -42.34 37.99
C THR A 2 7.91 -41.67 37.32
N SER A 3 7.72 -40.37 37.62
CA SER A 3 6.69 -39.56 36.99
C SER A 3 7.06 -39.31 35.51
N ALA A 4 6.23 -39.75 34.59
CA ALA A 4 6.34 -39.50 33.16
C ALA A 4 6.21 -37.98 32.87
N PRO A 5 6.99 -37.43 31.93
CA PRO A 5 6.85 -36.03 31.54
C PRO A 5 5.51 -35.86 30.83
N SER A 6 4.67 -34.96 31.32
CA SER A 6 3.44 -34.54 30.67
C SER A 6 3.75 -33.93 29.34
N SER A 7 3.25 -34.55 28.26
CA SER A 7 3.30 -34.03 26.90
C SER A 7 2.58 -32.67 26.87
N THR A 8 3.33 -31.58 26.90
CA THR A 8 2.85 -30.22 26.62
C THR A 8 2.44 -30.20 25.13
N ARG A 9 1.17 -30.47 24.85
CA ARG A 9 0.58 -30.12 23.56
C ARG A 9 0.86 -28.63 23.34
N ALA A 10 1.60 -28.31 22.30
CA ALA A 10 1.86 -26.93 21.87
C ALA A 10 0.49 -26.22 21.67
N ARG A 11 0.00 -25.57 22.70
CA ARG A 11 -1.19 -24.71 22.57
C ARG A 11 -0.78 -23.54 21.70
N PHE A 12 -1.39 -23.41 20.52
CA PHE A 12 -1.27 -22.21 19.68
C PHE A 12 -1.45 -20.98 20.56
N SER A 13 -0.45 -20.11 20.61
CA SER A 13 -0.54 -18.90 21.41
C SER A 13 -1.68 -18.03 20.85
N PRO A 14 -2.51 -17.41 21.69
CA PRO A 14 -3.60 -16.53 21.24
C PRO A 14 -3.10 -15.39 20.33
N ALA A 15 -1.88 -14.91 20.55
CA ALA A 15 -1.21 -13.92 19.70
C ALA A 15 -0.96 -14.47 18.30
N LEU A 16 -0.44 -15.69 18.17
CA LEU A 16 -0.18 -16.32 16.85
C LEU A 16 -1.50 -16.55 16.09
N GLY A 17 -2.55 -17.05 16.77
CA GLY A 17 -3.86 -17.23 16.13
C GLY A 17 -4.45 -15.91 15.63
N THR A 18 -4.38 -14.85 16.41
CA THR A 18 -4.80 -13.49 16.02
C THR A 18 -3.97 -12.98 14.85
N PHE A 19 -2.65 -13.16 14.88
CA PHE A 19 -1.73 -12.76 13.81
C PHE A 19 -2.07 -13.44 12.47
N LEU A 20 -2.30 -14.75 12.47
CA LEU A 20 -2.64 -15.49 11.25
C LEU A 20 -3.97 -15.04 10.65
N LEU A 21 -4.98 -14.75 11.47
CA LEU A 21 -6.27 -14.23 11.01
C LEU A 21 -6.12 -12.82 10.43
N LEU A 22 -5.32 -11.95 11.06
CA LEU A 22 -5.06 -10.60 10.55
C LEU A 22 -4.23 -10.62 9.25
N ILE A 23 -3.25 -11.51 9.11
CA ILE A 23 -2.54 -11.71 7.83
C ILE A 23 -3.50 -12.18 6.73
N GLY A 24 -4.38 -13.14 7.03
CA GLY A 24 -5.38 -13.61 6.08
C GLY A 24 -6.31 -12.50 5.62
N LEU A 25 -6.82 -11.66 6.53
CA LEU A 25 -7.61 -10.48 6.18
C LEU A 25 -6.79 -9.47 5.37
N ASN A 26 -5.54 -9.24 5.72
CA ASN A 26 -4.66 -8.32 5.00
C ASN A 26 -4.40 -8.79 3.55
N LEU A 27 -4.15 -10.08 3.38
CA LEU A 27 -3.97 -10.67 2.05
C LEU A 27 -5.23 -10.49 1.19
N LEU A 28 -6.41 -10.80 1.73
CA LEU A 28 -7.68 -10.62 1.02
C LEU A 28 -7.98 -9.15 0.72
N ASN A 29 -7.64 -8.23 1.62
CA ASN A 29 -7.75 -6.80 1.41
C ASN A 29 -6.96 -6.34 0.17
N TYR A 30 -5.69 -6.76 0.07
CA TYR A 30 -4.87 -6.42 -1.09
C TYR A 30 -5.29 -7.18 -2.35
N ILE A 31 -5.77 -8.41 -2.27
CA ILE A 31 -6.36 -9.11 -3.43
C ILE A 31 -7.55 -8.31 -3.96
N ASP A 32 -8.51 -7.94 -3.10
CA ASP A 32 -9.72 -7.20 -3.51
C ASP A 32 -9.38 -5.87 -4.20
N ARG A 33 -8.40 -5.14 -3.66
CA ARG A 33 -7.92 -3.86 -4.19
C ARG A 33 -7.39 -3.97 -5.62
N TYR A 34 -6.74 -5.08 -5.97
CA TYR A 34 -6.10 -5.27 -7.28
C TYR A 34 -6.92 -6.10 -8.28
N ILE A 35 -8.08 -6.66 -7.88
CA ILE A 35 -9.02 -7.31 -8.82
C ILE A 35 -9.52 -6.31 -9.86
N LEU A 36 -9.90 -5.09 -9.44
CA LEU A 36 -10.42 -4.06 -10.34
C LEU A 36 -9.41 -3.70 -11.44
N PRO A 37 -8.16 -3.31 -11.16
CA PRO A 37 -7.16 -3.05 -12.19
C PRO A 37 -6.91 -4.24 -13.11
N GLY A 38 -6.90 -5.47 -12.57
CA GLY A 38 -6.72 -6.69 -13.37
C GLY A 38 -7.89 -6.99 -14.33
N ALA A 39 -9.12 -6.69 -13.91
CA ALA A 39 -10.34 -6.91 -14.70
C ALA A 39 -10.79 -5.66 -15.49
N GLN A 40 -10.08 -4.54 -15.36
CA GLN A 40 -10.52 -3.23 -15.87
C GLN A 40 -10.95 -3.22 -17.34
N PRO A 41 -10.23 -3.82 -18.31
CA PRO A 41 -10.67 -3.83 -19.71
C PRO A 41 -11.99 -4.56 -19.92
N LEU A 42 -12.28 -5.59 -19.13
CA LEU A 42 -13.54 -6.35 -19.20
C LEU A 42 -14.72 -5.54 -18.66
N ILE A 43 -14.51 -4.85 -17.55
CA ILE A 43 -15.52 -3.99 -16.91
C ILE A 43 -15.83 -2.79 -17.81
N GLN A 44 -14.78 -2.15 -18.34
CA GLN A 44 -14.90 -1.01 -19.23
C GLN A 44 -15.68 -1.33 -20.49
N ARG A 45 -15.45 -2.51 -21.06
CA ARG A 45 -16.17 -2.99 -22.24
C ARG A 45 -17.67 -3.18 -21.97
N GLU A 46 -18.04 -3.71 -20.80
CA GLU A 46 -19.44 -3.95 -20.45
C GLU A 46 -20.21 -2.65 -20.18
N PHE A 47 -19.60 -1.71 -19.45
CA PHE A 47 -20.26 -0.45 -19.09
C PHE A 47 -20.05 0.68 -20.10
N HIS A 48 -19.30 0.44 -21.18
CA HIS A 48 -18.94 1.48 -22.16
C HIS A 48 -18.34 2.74 -21.50
N SER A 49 -17.60 2.54 -20.40
CA SER A 49 -17.04 3.61 -19.59
C SER A 49 -15.80 4.23 -20.23
N THR A 50 -15.60 5.54 -19.99
CA THR A 50 -14.36 6.23 -20.38
C THR A 50 -13.20 5.82 -19.48
N ASP A 51 -11.96 6.15 -19.86
CA ASP A 51 -10.80 5.91 -19.02
C ASP A 51 -10.88 6.76 -17.74
N GLU A 52 -11.35 8.01 -17.82
CA GLU A 52 -11.57 8.85 -16.64
C GLU A 52 -12.52 8.18 -15.66
N GLN A 53 -13.63 7.63 -16.15
CA GLN A 53 -14.60 6.91 -15.32
C GLN A 53 -13.98 5.67 -14.66
N MET A 54 -13.19 4.90 -15.40
CA MET A 54 -12.49 3.73 -14.82
C MET A 54 -11.47 4.14 -13.75
N GLY A 55 -10.70 5.18 -14.00
CA GLY A 55 -9.80 5.76 -13.00
C GLY A 55 -10.53 6.26 -11.76
N ALA A 56 -11.70 6.88 -11.95
CA ALA A 56 -12.54 7.39 -10.85
C ALA A 56 -13.06 6.28 -9.93
N LEU A 57 -13.23 5.04 -10.40
CA LEU A 57 -13.58 3.91 -9.53
C LEU A 57 -12.47 3.62 -8.50
N THR A 58 -11.22 3.65 -8.93
CA THR A 58 -10.07 3.50 -8.03
C THR A 58 -9.92 4.71 -7.11
N THR A 59 -10.07 5.92 -7.66
CA THR A 59 -10.10 7.17 -6.91
C THR A 59 -11.18 7.16 -5.83
N ALA A 60 -12.39 6.66 -6.11
CA ALA A 60 -13.47 6.57 -5.12
C ALA A 60 -13.05 5.74 -3.91
N MET A 61 -12.45 4.57 -4.12
CA MET A 61 -12.00 3.72 -3.03
C MET A 61 -10.97 4.45 -2.13
N PHE A 62 -9.92 5.03 -2.71
CA PHE A 62 -8.89 5.74 -1.93
C PHE A 62 -9.41 7.02 -1.28
N PHE A 63 -10.29 7.76 -1.96
CA PHE A 63 -10.89 8.98 -1.42
C PHE A 63 -11.74 8.68 -0.18
N PHE A 64 -12.62 7.70 -0.23
CA PHE A 64 -13.45 7.32 0.90
C PHE A 64 -12.65 6.61 2.01
N TYR A 65 -11.59 5.88 1.65
CA TYR A 65 -10.60 5.38 2.61
C TYR A 65 -9.98 6.54 3.40
N MET A 66 -9.46 7.55 2.71
CA MET A 66 -8.84 8.72 3.31
C MET A 66 -9.83 9.53 4.16
N LEU A 67 -11.07 9.71 3.69
CA LEU A 67 -12.10 10.43 4.42
C LEU A 67 -12.52 9.69 5.70
N ALA A 68 -12.60 8.36 5.65
CA ALA A 68 -12.96 7.54 6.81
C ALA A 68 -11.84 7.42 7.85
N ALA A 69 -10.55 7.53 7.44
CA ALA A 69 -9.40 7.29 8.29
C ALA A 69 -9.36 8.15 9.59
N PRO A 70 -9.62 9.46 9.59
CA PRO A 70 -9.63 10.27 10.81
C PRO A 70 -10.75 9.86 11.79
N ALA A 71 -11.95 9.62 11.26
CA ALA A 71 -13.10 9.19 12.07
C ALA A 71 -12.85 7.80 12.69
N THR A 72 -12.27 6.91 11.89
CA THR A 72 -11.85 5.57 12.32
C THR A 72 -10.80 5.66 13.42
N GLY A 73 -9.73 6.45 13.23
CA GLY A 73 -8.70 6.65 14.26
C GLY A 73 -9.28 7.14 15.58
N TRP A 74 -10.12 8.17 15.51
CA TRP A 74 -10.81 8.73 16.68
C TRP A 74 -11.70 7.70 17.42
N LEU A 75 -12.43 6.89 16.67
CA LEU A 75 -13.29 5.84 17.24
C LEU A 75 -12.46 4.72 17.88
N GLY A 76 -11.37 4.31 17.25
CA GLY A 76 -10.45 3.28 17.73
C GLY A 76 -9.77 3.62 19.05
N ASP A 77 -9.63 4.91 19.38
CA ASP A 77 -9.09 5.34 20.66
C ASP A 77 -10.10 5.19 21.83
N ARG A 78 -11.39 5.09 21.52
CA ARG A 78 -12.48 5.11 22.50
C ARG A 78 -13.14 3.76 22.74
N VAL A 79 -13.20 2.93 21.70
CA VAL A 79 -13.86 1.62 21.79
C VAL A 79 -12.91 0.49 21.41
N SER A 80 -13.28 -0.74 21.72
CA SER A 80 -12.53 -1.95 21.36
C SER A 80 -12.29 -2.00 19.83
N ARG A 81 -11.05 -2.29 19.40
CA ARG A 81 -10.66 -2.35 17.99
C ARG A 81 -11.15 -3.62 17.30
N LYS A 82 -11.30 -4.72 18.05
CA LYS A 82 -11.71 -6.01 17.48
C LYS A 82 -13.07 -5.95 16.76
N PRO A 83 -14.19 -5.46 17.36
CA PRO A 83 -15.45 -5.33 16.64
C PRO A 83 -15.39 -4.34 15.47
N LEU A 84 -14.54 -3.31 15.55
CA LEU A 84 -14.35 -2.37 14.46
C LEU A 84 -13.63 -3.00 13.25
N ILE A 85 -12.58 -3.80 13.49
CA ILE A 85 -11.92 -4.59 12.43
C ILE A 85 -12.92 -5.53 11.77
N VAL A 86 -13.76 -6.23 12.57
CA VAL A 86 -14.79 -7.14 12.05
C VAL A 86 -15.83 -6.39 11.23
N ALA A 87 -16.33 -5.26 11.74
CA ALA A 87 -17.31 -4.44 11.02
C ALA A 87 -16.75 -3.93 9.68
N GLY A 88 -15.51 -3.45 9.68
CA GLY A 88 -14.81 -3.04 8.46
C GLY A 88 -14.64 -4.20 7.48
N ALA A 89 -14.18 -5.37 7.96
CA ALA A 89 -14.01 -6.56 7.15
C ALA A 89 -15.33 -7.05 6.53
N ILE A 90 -16.41 -7.05 7.29
CA ILE A 90 -17.75 -7.38 6.79
C ILE A 90 -18.21 -6.34 5.76
N LEU A 91 -18.02 -5.05 6.04
CA LEU A 91 -18.46 -3.96 5.15
C LEU A 91 -17.79 -4.06 3.77
N TRP A 92 -16.44 -4.15 3.69
CA TRP A 92 -15.79 -4.27 2.39
C TRP A 92 -16.11 -5.61 1.70
N SER A 93 -16.17 -6.72 2.45
CA SER A 93 -16.49 -8.02 1.86
C SER A 93 -17.92 -8.07 1.31
N LEU A 94 -18.91 -7.47 1.99
CA LEU A 94 -20.27 -7.35 1.48
C LEU A 94 -20.34 -6.40 0.30
N ALA A 95 -19.60 -5.29 0.31
CA ALA A 95 -19.49 -4.40 -0.83
C ALA A 95 -18.88 -5.13 -2.04
N THR A 96 -17.82 -5.93 -1.81
CA THR A 96 -17.20 -6.76 -2.85
C THR A 96 -18.16 -7.83 -3.37
N LEU A 97 -18.88 -8.51 -2.50
CA LEU A 97 -19.93 -9.46 -2.89
C LEU A 97 -21.03 -8.78 -3.69
N GLY A 98 -21.41 -7.55 -3.32
CA GLY A 98 -22.40 -6.74 -4.02
C GLY A 98 -22.06 -6.45 -5.48
N THR A 99 -20.79 -6.63 -5.89
CA THR A 99 -20.36 -6.50 -7.29
C THR A 99 -21.13 -7.43 -8.24
N ALA A 100 -21.65 -8.54 -7.72
CA ALA A 100 -22.48 -9.45 -8.47
C ALA A 100 -23.75 -8.79 -9.08
N TRP A 101 -24.30 -7.84 -8.36
CA TRP A 101 -25.56 -7.15 -8.71
C TRP A 101 -25.32 -5.76 -9.28
N VAL A 102 -24.08 -5.41 -9.61
CA VAL A 102 -23.76 -4.14 -10.26
C VAL A 102 -24.18 -4.20 -11.73
N HIS A 103 -25.15 -3.35 -12.10
CA HIS A 103 -25.67 -3.23 -13.46
C HIS A 103 -25.33 -1.90 -14.14
N GLY A 104 -24.58 -1.01 -13.46
CA GLY A 104 -24.19 0.28 -14.01
C GLY A 104 -23.04 0.93 -13.25
N TYR A 105 -22.42 1.90 -13.91
CA TYR A 105 -21.23 2.61 -13.43
C TYR A 105 -21.41 3.20 -12.02
N TRP A 106 -22.50 3.94 -11.77
CA TRP A 106 -22.73 4.61 -10.49
C TRP A 106 -22.91 3.66 -9.31
N MET A 107 -23.50 2.51 -9.56
CA MET A 107 -23.61 1.46 -8.56
C MET A 107 -22.24 0.88 -8.22
N PHE A 108 -21.36 0.74 -9.22
CA PHE A 108 -19.99 0.31 -9.01
C PHE A 108 -19.18 1.37 -8.25
N TYR A 109 -19.33 2.66 -8.59
CA TYR A 109 -18.71 3.76 -7.89
C TYR A 109 -19.07 3.77 -6.40
N LEU A 110 -20.36 3.64 -6.09
CA LEU A 110 -20.84 3.56 -4.71
C LEU A 110 -20.29 2.34 -3.96
N ARG A 111 -20.22 1.20 -4.62
CA ARG A 111 -19.58 -0.01 -4.08
C ARG A 111 -18.14 0.25 -3.70
N GLN A 112 -17.36 0.93 -4.55
CA GLN A 112 -15.96 1.26 -4.27
C GLN A 112 -15.81 2.19 -3.05
N ALA A 113 -16.73 3.12 -2.86
CA ALA A 113 -16.78 3.97 -1.68
C ALA A 113 -16.90 3.15 -0.38
N PHE A 114 -17.83 2.16 -0.36
CA PHE A 114 -18.00 1.28 0.80
C PHE A 114 -16.79 0.38 1.05
N VAL A 115 -16.13 -0.10 0.00
CA VAL A 115 -14.87 -0.84 0.13
C VAL A 115 -13.83 0.04 0.82
N GLY A 116 -13.63 1.28 0.34
CA GLY A 116 -12.66 2.21 0.93
C GLY A 116 -12.90 2.47 2.42
N ILE A 117 -14.15 2.70 2.83
CA ILE A 117 -14.51 2.90 4.24
C ILE A 117 -14.19 1.66 5.09
N GLY A 118 -14.54 0.46 4.60
CA GLY A 118 -14.27 -0.79 5.29
C GLY A 118 -12.77 -1.08 5.44
N GLU A 119 -12.01 -0.88 4.37
CA GLU A 119 -10.55 -1.08 4.35
C GLU A 119 -9.80 -0.11 5.26
N ALA A 120 -10.25 1.16 5.38
CA ALA A 120 -9.64 2.14 6.27
C ALA A 120 -9.65 1.67 7.73
N THR A 121 -10.75 1.06 8.16
CA THR A 121 -10.90 0.52 9.51
C THR A 121 -9.87 -0.56 9.79
N PHE A 122 -9.71 -1.49 8.87
CA PHE A 122 -8.74 -2.58 9.00
C PHE A 122 -7.29 -2.08 8.95
N GLY A 123 -6.97 -1.24 7.95
CA GLY A 123 -5.61 -0.72 7.72
C GLY A 123 -5.04 0.05 8.91
N ILE A 124 -5.90 0.73 9.68
CA ILE A 124 -5.50 1.49 10.88
C ILE A 124 -5.35 0.57 12.09
N TYR A 125 -6.29 -0.34 12.32
CA TYR A 125 -6.32 -1.09 13.58
C TYR A 125 -5.48 -2.36 13.57
N ALA A 126 -5.36 -3.06 12.43
CA ALA A 126 -4.64 -4.33 12.41
C ALA A 126 -3.15 -4.19 12.80
N PRO A 127 -2.38 -3.23 12.23
CA PRO A 127 -1.00 -3.00 12.67
C PRO A 127 -0.91 -2.57 14.14
N ALA A 128 -1.87 -1.77 14.64
CA ALA A 128 -1.89 -1.33 16.03
C ALA A 128 -2.15 -2.49 17.01
N VAL A 129 -3.08 -3.41 16.67
CA VAL A 129 -3.32 -4.63 17.47
C VAL A 129 -2.07 -5.51 17.50
N LEU A 130 -1.38 -5.67 16.37
CA LEU A 130 -0.13 -6.43 16.31
C LEU A 130 0.99 -5.77 17.13
N ALA A 131 1.10 -4.45 17.08
CA ALA A 131 2.08 -3.70 17.85
C ALA A 131 1.87 -3.87 19.36
N ASP A 132 0.61 -4.00 19.83
CA ASP A 132 0.29 -4.22 21.23
C ASP A 132 0.53 -5.68 21.69
N PHE A 133 0.52 -6.67 20.75
CA PHE A 133 0.81 -8.07 21.10
C PHE A 133 2.29 -8.39 21.21
N TYR A 134 3.13 -7.70 20.42
CA TYR A 134 4.53 -8.08 20.27
C TYR A 134 5.46 -6.99 20.83
N PRO A 135 6.45 -7.37 21.67
CA PRO A 135 7.43 -6.42 22.22
C PRO A 135 8.22 -5.76 21.09
N GLU A 136 8.78 -4.58 21.36
CA GLU A 136 9.48 -3.74 20.41
C GLU A 136 10.55 -4.49 19.59
N ARG A 137 11.30 -5.39 20.25
CA ARG A 137 12.33 -6.22 19.59
C ARG A 137 11.79 -7.12 18.47
N ASP A 138 10.55 -7.63 18.60
CA ASP A 138 9.94 -8.59 17.67
C ASP A 138 8.97 -7.90 16.70
N ARG A 139 8.48 -6.69 17.05
CA ARG A 139 7.45 -5.92 16.35
C ARG A 139 7.79 -5.69 14.89
N ASN A 140 9.05 -5.27 14.61
CA ASN A 140 9.48 -5.02 13.25
C ASN A 140 9.39 -6.28 12.36
N ARG A 141 9.80 -7.44 12.89
CA ARG A 141 9.71 -8.72 12.16
C ARG A 141 8.24 -9.09 11.88
N ILE A 142 7.37 -8.94 12.88
CA ILE A 142 5.95 -9.28 12.75
C ILE A 142 5.24 -8.37 11.75
N LEU A 143 5.47 -7.06 11.81
CA LEU A 143 4.90 -6.11 10.86
C LEU A 143 5.47 -6.30 9.45
N SER A 144 6.76 -6.64 9.32
CA SER A 144 7.33 -6.97 8.00
C SER A 144 6.63 -8.17 7.36
N ILE A 145 6.38 -9.25 8.12
CA ILE A 145 5.63 -10.41 7.61
C ILE A 145 4.20 -10.02 7.26
N PHE A 146 3.55 -9.18 8.10
CA PHE A 146 2.21 -8.68 7.84
C PHE A 146 2.13 -7.89 6.52
N TYR A 147 3.14 -7.06 6.23
CA TYR A 147 3.18 -6.25 5.02
C TYR A 147 3.66 -7.00 3.76
N VAL A 148 4.20 -8.22 3.88
CA VAL A 148 4.42 -9.10 2.70
C VAL A 148 3.10 -9.40 1.96
N ALA A 149 1.97 -9.32 2.65
CA ALA A 149 0.65 -9.43 2.03
C ALA A 149 0.40 -8.37 0.92
N ILE A 150 1.10 -7.23 0.92
CA ILE A 150 0.95 -6.17 -0.09
C ILE A 150 1.32 -6.67 -1.48
N PRO A 151 2.60 -6.99 -1.78
CA PRO A 151 2.98 -7.43 -3.12
C PRO A 151 2.37 -8.78 -3.50
N VAL A 152 2.19 -9.71 -2.54
CA VAL A 152 1.58 -11.00 -2.80
C VAL A 152 0.08 -10.86 -3.10
N GLY A 153 -0.64 -10.04 -2.33
CA GLY A 153 -2.05 -9.74 -2.56
C GLY A 153 -2.27 -9.01 -3.88
N ALA A 154 -1.42 -8.04 -4.22
CA ALA A 154 -1.47 -7.35 -5.50
C ALA A 154 -1.33 -8.33 -6.68
N ALA A 155 -0.32 -9.21 -6.64
CA ALA A 155 -0.10 -10.21 -7.68
C ALA A 155 -1.29 -11.15 -7.83
N LEU A 156 -1.84 -11.66 -6.71
CA LEU A 156 -3.02 -12.52 -6.72
C LEU A 156 -4.27 -11.78 -7.18
N GLY A 157 -4.42 -10.50 -6.82
CA GLY A 157 -5.53 -9.65 -7.25
C GLY A 157 -5.51 -9.40 -8.76
N TYR A 158 -4.36 -9.04 -9.31
CA TYR A 158 -4.18 -8.92 -10.76
C TYR A 158 -4.48 -10.26 -11.46
N ALA A 159 -3.90 -11.36 -10.97
CA ALA A 159 -4.13 -12.68 -11.53
C ALA A 159 -5.61 -13.08 -11.49
N ALA A 160 -6.28 -12.85 -10.36
CA ALA A 160 -7.70 -13.13 -10.23
C ALA A 160 -8.54 -12.26 -11.17
N GLY A 161 -8.31 -10.94 -11.19
CA GLY A 161 -9.03 -10.00 -12.05
C GLY A 161 -8.86 -10.35 -13.53
N GLY A 162 -7.63 -10.59 -13.97
CA GLY A 162 -7.31 -10.89 -15.37
C GLY A 162 -7.67 -12.31 -15.79
N ALA A 163 -7.12 -13.33 -15.14
CA ALA A 163 -7.28 -14.72 -15.57
C ALA A 163 -8.68 -15.26 -15.25
N ILE A 164 -9.14 -15.16 -14.00
CA ILE A 164 -10.48 -15.63 -13.61
C ILE A 164 -11.55 -14.77 -14.28
N GLY A 165 -11.34 -13.45 -14.33
CA GLY A 165 -12.25 -12.51 -14.98
C GLY A 165 -12.43 -12.78 -16.47
N SER A 166 -11.37 -13.17 -17.18
CA SER A 166 -11.43 -13.54 -18.60
C SER A 166 -12.12 -14.88 -18.83
N ALA A 167 -11.97 -15.85 -17.91
CA ALA A 167 -12.52 -17.19 -18.05
C ALA A 167 -14.00 -17.29 -17.63
N TRP A 168 -14.37 -16.63 -16.52
CA TRP A 168 -15.67 -16.79 -15.87
C TRP A 168 -16.47 -15.48 -15.76
N GLY A 169 -16.00 -14.42 -16.42
CA GLY A 169 -16.56 -13.08 -16.33
C GLY A 169 -15.96 -12.28 -15.17
N TRP A 170 -15.87 -10.96 -15.37
CA TRP A 170 -15.17 -10.04 -14.45
C TRP A 170 -15.80 -9.98 -13.04
N ARG A 171 -17.02 -10.45 -12.85
CA ARG A 171 -17.69 -10.54 -11.54
C ARG A 171 -17.17 -11.69 -10.68
N ALA A 172 -16.74 -12.78 -11.30
CA ALA A 172 -16.33 -14.01 -10.61
C ALA A 172 -15.21 -13.80 -9.59
N PRO A 173 -14.10 -13.10 -9.88
CA PRO A 173 -13.04 -12.89 -8.91
C PRO A 173 -13.49 -12.13 -7.66
N PHE A 174 -14.42 -11.19 -7.77
CA PHE A 174 -15.00 -10.48 -6.62
C PHE A 174 -15.77 -11.42 -5.70
N PHE A 175 -16.56 -12.34 -6.27
CA PHE A 175 -17.23 -13.38 -5.49
C PHE A 175 -16.25 -14.28 -4.74
N ILE A 176 -15.24 -14.76 -5.45
CA ILE A 176 -14.24 -15.69 -4.89
C ILE A 176 -13.47 -15.01 -3.76
N CYS A 177 -13.23 -13.70 -3.85
CA CYS A 177 -12.51 -12.95 -2.80
C CYS A 177 -13.42 -12.60 -1.61
N ALA A 178 -14.68 -12.24 -1.83
CA ALA A 178 -15.60 -11.78 -0.78
C ALA A 178 -15.93 -12.86 0.25
N ILE A 179 -16.17 -14.10 -0.19
CA ILE A 179 -16.61 -15.20 0.69
C ILE A 179 -15.54 -15.54 1.74
N PRO A 180 -14.25 -15.77 1.39
CA PRO A 180 -13.19 -15.95 2.38
C PRO A 180 -13.05 -14.78 3.34
N GLY A 181 -13.28 -13.54 2.87
CA GLY A 181 -13.25 -12.34 3.71
C GLY A 181 -14.28 -12.40 4.84
N LEU A 182 -15.53 -12.75 4.52
CA LEU A 182 -16.58 -12.94 5.52
C LEU A 182 -16.28 -14.09 6.48
N ILE A 183 -15.75 -15.20 5.96
CA ILE A 183 -15.38 -16.37 6.77
C ILE A 183 -14.27 -16.00 7.78
N ILE A 184 -13.19 -15.36 7.31
CA ILE A 184 -12.07 -14.97 8.19
C ILE A 184 -12.52 -13.89 9.18
N ALA A 185 -13.38 -12.95 8.79
CA ALA A 185 -13.96 -11.97 9.72
C ALA A 185 -14.76 -12.63 10.83
N ALA A 186 -15.58 -13.65 10.51
CA ALA A 186 -16.31 -14.44 11.49
C ALA A 186 -15.36 -15.22 12.43
N PHE A 187 -14.31 -15.86 11.89
CA PHE A 187 -13.28 -16.51 12.68
C PHE A 187 -12.53 -15.51 13.57
N TYR A 188 -12.20 -14.33 13.06
CA TYR A 188 -11.55 -13.29 13.84
C TYR A 188 -12.48 -12.79 14.97
N MET A 189 -13.77 -12.63 14.70
CA MET A 189 -14.75 -12.29 15.73
C MET A 189 -14.81 -13.36 16.84
N ARG A 190 -14.76 -14.65 16.49
CA ARG A 190 -14.88 -15.74 17.46
C ARG A 190 -13.58 -16.04 18.22
N PHE A 191 -12.45 -16.03 17.54
CA PHE A 191 -11.17 -16.52 18.05
C PHE A 191 -10.08 -15.44 18.19
N GLY A 192 -10.19 -14.31 17.47
CA GLY A 192 -9.26 -13.20 17.59
C GLY A 192 -9.26 -12.63 19.00
N ARG A 193 -8.11 -12.19 19.47
CA ARG A 193 -7.94 -11.52 20.76
C ARG A 193 -7.53 -10.08 20.54
N GLU A 194 -7.92 -9.21 21.47
CA GLU A 194 -7.45 -7.84 21.53
C GLU A 194 -6.56 -7.71 22.78
N PRO A 195 -5.29 -7.29 22.61
CA PRO A 195 -4.39 -7.05 23.73
C PRO A 195 -4.80 -5.78 24.49
N VAL A 196 -4.31 -5.63 25.70
CA VAL A 196 -4.42 -4.35 26.42
C VAL A 196 -3.61 -3.31 25.64
N ARG A 197 -4.20 -2.13 25.42
CA ARG A 197 -3.55 -1.06 24.66
C ARG A 197 -2.27 -0.62 25.31
N GLY A 198 -1.20 -0.51 24.51
CA GLY A 198 0.12 -0.11 24.99
C GLY A 198 0.76 -1.12 25.93
N SER A 199 0.27 -2.38 25.95
CA SER A 199 0.83 -3.43 26.82
C SER A 199 2.29 -3.74 26.52
N SER A 200 2.75 -3.43 25.32
CA SER A 200 4.14 -3.65 24.85
C SER A 200 4.99 -2.38 24.90
N ASP A 201 4.43 -1.21 25.23
CA ASP A 201 5.15 0.06 25.22
C ASP A 201 5.52 0.48 26.65
N HIS A 202 6.82 0.60 26.91
CA HIS A 202 7.36 1.06 28.20
C HIS A 202 7.36 2.60 28.34
N LEU A 203 7.11 3.36 27.26
CA LEU A 203 7.16 4.82 27.24
C LEU A 203 5.87 5.42 26.68
N ARG A 204 5.02 5.94 27.55
CA ARG A 204 3.90 6.83 27.19
C ARG A 204 4.44 8.26 27.09
N ALA A 205 4.95 8.65 25.94
CA ALA A 205 5.18 10.06 25.65
C ALA A 205 3.87 10.71 25.18
N THR A 206 3.31 11.63 25.95
CA THR A 206 2.16 12.43 25.52
C THR A 206 2.66 13.48 24.51
N PRO A 207 2.11 13.51 23.27
CA PRO A 207 2.48 14.53 22.31
C PRO A 207 2.09 15.91 22.85
N ASN A 208 3.04 16.84 22.84
CA ASN A 208 2.76 18.25 23.18
C ASN A 208 2.34 19.01 21.90
N ARG A 209 1.42 19.96 22.01
CA ARG A 209 0.90 20.78 20.89
C ARG A 209 2.01 21.52 20.14
N SER A 210 3.05 21.98 20.83
CA SER A 210 4.24 22.61 20.22
C SER A 210 5.04 21.65 19.34
N SER A 211 5.07 20.38 19.66
CA SER A 211 5.76 19.36 18.87
C SER A 211 5.03 19.02 17.57
N PHE A 212 3.69 19.16 17.54
CA PHE A 212 2.89 19.00 16.31
C PHE A 212 3.18 20.13 15.31
N VAL A 213 3.20 21.39 15.76
CA VAL A 213 3.52 22.55 14.89
C VAL A 213 4.95 22.43 14.34
N GLY A 214 5.88 21.92 15.15
CA GLY A 214 7.27 21.70 14.75
C GLY A 214 7.46 20.77 13.55
N LEU A 215 6.52 19.85 13.29
CA LEU A 215 6.58 18.96 12.11
C LEU A 215 6.49 19.75 10.79
N PHE A 216 5.64 20.78 10.74
CA PHE A 216 5.47 21.64 9.57
C PHE A 216 6.63 22.62 9.35
N SER A 217 7.54 22.73 10.31
CA SER A 217 8.77 23.51 10.20
C SER A 217 10.02 22.65 10.01
N ASN A 218 9.87 21.33 9.96
CA ASN A 218 10.98 20.38 9.79
C ASN A 218 11.21 20.08 8.30
N PRO A 219 12.27 20.66 7.67
CA PRO A 219 12.49 20.51 6.24
C PRO A 219 12.83 19.08 5.83
N ALA A 220 13.47 18.28 6.70
CA ALA A 220 13.73 16.87 6.42
C ALA A 220 12.42 16.08 6.35
N PHE A 221 11.53 16.24 7.32
CA PHE A 221 10.23 15.60 7.32
C PHE A 221 9.39 16.00 6.08
N LEU A 222 9.29 17.30 5.81
CA LEU A 222 8.48 17.80 4.70
C LEU A 222 8.98 17.35 3.34
N THR A 223 10.29 17.42 3.10
CA THR A 223 10.87 16.97 1.81
C THR A 223 10.79 15.46 1.64
N GLY A 224 10.97 14.68 2.69
CA GLY A 224 10.76 13.22 2.65
C GLY A 224 9.31 12.87 2.31
N THR A 225 8.35 13.47 3.03
CA THR A 225 6.91 13.24 2.85
C THR A 225 6.41 13.69 1.47
N MET A 226 6.78 14.90 1.01
CA MET A 226 6.37 15.39 -0.32
C MET A 226 7.06 14.61 -1.45
N GLY A 227 8.32 14.24 -1.30
CA GLY A 227 9.02 13.38 -2.25
C GLY A 227 8.32 12.03 -2.38
N LEU A 228 7.94 11.41 -1.25
CA LEU A 228 7.17 10.16 -1.24
C LEU A 228 5.77 10.34 -1.84
N ALA A 229 5.07 11.44 -1.57
CA ALA A 229 3.75 11.70 -2.14
C ALA A 229 3.78 11.79 -3.67
N MET A 230 4.77 12.52 -4.23
CA MET A 230 4.95 12.59 -5.68
C MET A 230 5.28 11.23 -6.31
N LEU A 231 6.10 10.44 -5.62
CA LEU A 231 6.40 9.06 -6.02
C LEU A 231 5.13 8.19 -5.99
N THR A 232 4.34 8.30 -4.92
CA THR A 232 3.10 7.52 -4.74
C THR A 232 2.06 7.89 -5.79
N PHE A 233 2.05 9.13 -6.30
CA PHE A 233 1.23 9.51 -7.46
C PHE A 233 1.55 8.63 -8.68
N ALA A 234 2.83 8.45 -8.99
CA ALA A 234 3.24 7.60 -10.10
C ALA A 234 2.92 6.12 -9.84
N MET A 235 3.22 5.62 -8.63
CA MET A 235 2.94 4.23 -8.26
C MET A 235 1.45 3.90 -8.30
N GLY A 236 0.58 4.77 -7.77
CA GLY A 236 -0.88 4.58 -7.79
C GLY A 236 -1.45 4.53 -9.19
N GLY A 237 -1.00 5.46 -10.05
CA GLY A 237 -1.40 5.47 -11.45
C GLY A 237 -0.92 4.25 -12.24
N ILE A 238 0.35 3.89 -12.08
CA ILE A 238 0.94 2.71 -12.74
C ILE A 238 0.20 1.44 -12.28
N SER A 239 0.00 1.26 -11.00
CA SER A 239 -0.69 0.08 -10.47
C SER A 239 -2.13 -0.06 -10.97
N ALA A 240 -2.85 1.05 -11.14
CA ALA A 240 -4.22 1.03 -11.64
C ALA A 240 -4.32 0.74 -13.14
N TRP A 241 -3.35 1.22 -13.93
CA TRP A 241 -3.47 1.22 -15.38
C TRP A 241 -2.56 0.24 -16.12
N MET A 242 -1.52 -0.31 -15.48
CA MET A 242 -0.52 -1.12 -16.18
C MET A 242 -1.09 -2.38 -16.84
N PRO A 243 -2.00 -3.17 -16.23
CA PRO A 243 -2.62 -4.30 -16.93
C PRO A 243 -3.36 -3.86 -18.20
N THR A 244 -4.13 -2.76 -18.12
CA THR A 244 -4.84 -2.18 -19.26
C THR A 244 -3.89 -1.67 -20.33
N PHE A 245 -2.76 -1.04 -19.93
CA PHE A 245 -1.73 -0.57 -20.85
C PHE A 245 -1.08 -1.73 -21.61
N LEU A 246 -0.67 -2.79 -20.93
CA LEU A 246 -0.11 -3.97 -21.59
C LEU A 246 -1.12 -4.66 -22.53
N HIS A 247 -2.39 -4.69 -22.14
CA HIS A 247 -3.45 -5.22 -23.01
C HIS A 247 -3.60 -4.40 -24.28
N ARG A 248 -3.68 -3.06 -24.18
CA ARG A 248 -3.95 -2.17 -25.33
C ARG A 248 -2.72 -1.92 -26.21
N ASN A 249 -1.55 -1.73 -25.58
CA ASN A 249 -0.34 -1.25 -26.26
C ASN A 249 0.66 -2.38 -26.54
N ALA A 250 0.74 -3.41 -25.71
CA ALA A 250 1.61 -4.56 -25.94
C ALA A 250 0.89 -5.76 -26.59
N GLY A 251 -0.43 -5.65 -26.87
CA GLY A 251 -1.21 -6.69 -27.54
C GLY A 251 -1.43 -7.97 -26.72
N LEU A 252 -1.17 -7.94 -25.42
CA LEU A 252 -1.39 -9.09 -24.55
C LEU A 252 -2.89 -9.32 -24.30
N SER A 253 -3.31 -10.57 -24.11
CA SER A 253 -4.65 -10.83 -23.57
C SER A 253 -4.79 -10.21 -22.17
N VAL A 254 -6.01 -9.90 -21.72
CA VAL A 254 -6.24 -9.33 -20.38
C VAL A 254 -5.66 -10.23 -19.29
N ALA A 255 -5.81 -11.55 -19.44
CA ALA A 255 -5.22 -12.53 -18.53
C ALA A 255 -3.69 -12.43 -18.48
N ASN A 256 -3.03 -12.46 -19.65
CA ASN A 256 -1.57 -12.41 -19.73
C ASN A 256 -1.02 -11.07 -19.25
N ALA A 257 -1.65 -9.94 -19.59
CA ALA A 257 -1.27 -8.62 -19.13
C ALA A 257 -1.28 -8.54 -17.59
N SER A 258 -2.37 -8.99 -16.98
CA SER A 258 -2.54 -8.98 -15.53
C SER A 258 -1.59 -9.95 -14.81
N LEU A 259 -1.38 -11.15 -15.37
CA LEU A 259 -0.40 -12.12 -14.83
C LEU A 259 1.03 -11.57 -14.93
N THR A 260 1.38 -10.92 -16.04
CA THR A 260 2.71 -10.30 -16.22
C THR A 260 2.94 -9.20 -15.18
N VAL A 261 2.00 -8.28 -15.04
CA VAL A 261 2.13 -7.20 -14.03
C VAL A 261 2.21 -7.80 -12.63
N GLY A 262 1.34 -8.75 -12.29
CA GLY A 262 1.37 -9.40 -10.97
C GLY A 262 2.69 -10.11 -10.68
N ALA A 263 3.25 -10.84 -11.65
CA ALA A 263 4.53 -11.53 -11.50
C ALA A 263 5.69 -10.53 -11.30
N ILE A 264 5.73 -9.44 -12.07
CA ILE A 264 6.72 -8.38 -11.93
C ILE A 264 6.59 -7.74 -10.54
N THR A 265 5.39 -7.32 -10.17
CA THR A 265 5.14 -6.63 -8.89
C THR A 265 5.55 -7.48 -7.68
N VAL A 266 5.31 -8.79 -7.66
CA VAL A 266 5.73 -9.62 -6.51
C VAL A 266 7.23 -9.84 -6.48
N VAL A 267 7.88 -10.05 -7.63
CA VAL A 267 9.33 -10.23 -7.69
C VAL A 267 10.04 -8.94 -7.31
N ASP A 268 9.66 -7.83 -7.93
CA ASP A 268 10.29 -6.52 -7.71
C ASP A 268 9.95 -5.94 -6.34
N GLY A 269 8.72 -6.16 -5.86
CA GLY A 269 8.30 -5.75 -4.54
C GLY A 269 9.16 -6.38 -3.44
N ILE A 270 9.44 -7.67 -3.55
CA ILE A 270 10.29 -8.39 -2.59
C ILE A 270 11.77 -8.03 -2.81
N ALA A 271 12.28 -8.23 -4.03
CA ALA A 271 13.69 -8.03 -4.34
C ALA A 271 14.13 -6.57 -4.17
N GLY A 272 13.37 -5.62 -4.72
CA GLY A 272 13.67 -4.20 -4.64
C GLY A 272 13.68 -3.70 -3.19
N THR A 273 12.67 -4.07 -2.41
CA THR A 273 12.60 -3.66 -0.99
C THR A 273 13.75 -4.23 -0.16
N LEU A 274 14.10 -5.52 -0.33
CA LEU A 274 15.19 -6.15 0.40
C LEU A 274 16.56 -5.58 0.00
N ILE A 275 16.80 -5.45 -1.31
CA ILE A 275 18.07 -4.91 -1.83
C ILE A 275 18.19 -3.43 -1.45
N GLY A 276 17.12 -2.65 -1.57
CA GLY A 276 17.10 -1.25 -1.18
C GLY A 276 17.42 -1.04 0.29
N GLY A 277 16.83 -1.84 1.17
CA GLY A 277 17.13 -1.83 2.60
C GLY A 277 18.59 -2.19 2.90
N TRP A 278 19.11 -3.22 2.25
CA TRP A 278 20.51 -3.65 2.41
C TRP A 278 21.50 -2.59 1.91
N VAL A 279 21.28 -2.04 0.72
CA VAL A 279 22.14 -0.97 0.15
C VAL A 279 22.10 0.27 1.03
N ALA A 280 20.90 0.68 1.47
CA ALA A 280 20.70 1.83 2.34
C ALA A 280 21.50 1.69 3.65
N GLN A 281 21.36 0.54 4.32
CA GLN A 281 22.03 0.28 5.58
C GLN A 281 23.57 0.28 5.43
N ARG A 282 24.08 -0.29 4.33
CA ARG A 282 25.52 -0.30 4.06
C ARG A 282 26.06 1.09 3.74
N TRP A 283 25.32 1.86 2.91
CA TRP A 283 25.72 3.21 2.53
C TRP A 283 25.59 4.21 3.70
N LEU A 284 24.60 4.03 4.57
CA LEU A 284 24.39 4.87 5.74
C LEU A 284 25.59 4.84 6.72
N ARG A 285 26.39 3.76 6.73
CA ARG A 285 27.62 3.67 7.55
C ARG A 285 28.69 4.72 7.19
N THR A 286 28.69 5.19 5.95
CA THR A 286 29.69 6.13 5.41
C THR A 286 29.09 7.49 5.05
N ASN A 287 27.78 7.58 4.88
CA ASN A 287 27.12 8.80 4.44
C ASN A 287 25.75 8.95 5.09
N HIS A 288 25.59 9.93 5.98
CA HIS A 288 24.33 10.23 6.66
C HIS A 288 23.17 10.59 5.70
N ARG A 289 23.48 11.05 4.47
CA ARG A 289 22.49 11.38 3.43
C ARG A 289 22.02 10.15 2.63
N ALA A 290 22.55 8.96 2.91
CA ALA A 290 22.36 7.77 2.09
C ALA A 290 20.90 7.43 1.83
N LEU A 291 20.02 7.60 2.82
CA LEU A 291 18.58 7.30 2.68
C LEU A 291 17.91 8.17 1.61
N TYR A 292 18.16 9.49 1.64
CA TYR A 292 17.64 10.40 0.63
C TYR A 292 18.30 10.21 -0.74
N LEU A 293 19.61 10.01 -0.77
CA LEU A 293 20.36 9.84 -2.03
C LEU A 293 20.02 8.54 -2.72
N LEU A 294 19.83 7.45 -1.98
CA LEU A 294 19.38 6.19 -2.57
C LEU A 294 17.98 6.32 -3.14
N SER A 295 17.06 6.95 -2.42
CA SER A 295 15.71 7.22 -2.91
C SER A 295 15.72 8.13 -4.13
N PHE A 296 16.56 9.16 -4.15
CA PHE A 296 16.76 10.03 -5.31
C PHE A 296 17.22 9.24 -6.54
N TRP A 297 18.30 8.44 -6.42
CA TRP A 297 18.83 7.66 -7.54
C TRP A 297 17.85 6.59 -8.02
N SER A 298 17.13 5.96 -7.10
CA SER A 298 16.05 5.03 -7.40
C SER A 298 15.01 5.68 -8.33
N VAL A 299 14.52 6.86 -7.97
CA VAL A 299 13.54 7.60 -8.78
C VAL A 299 14.14 8.05 -10.12
N VAL A 300 15.38 8.56 -10.14
CA VAL A 300 16.05 8.99 -11.36
C VAL A 300 16.22 7.83 -12.35
N LEU A 301 16.57 6.64 -11.88
CA LEU A 301 16.70 5.44 -12.73
C LEU A 301 15.34 4.93 -13.23
N THR A 302 14.27 5.13 -12.45
CA THR A 302 12.91 4.79 -12.89
C THR A 302 12.46 5.62 -14.08
N ILE A 303 12.84 6.90 -14.18
CA ILE A 303 12.36 7.81 -15.24
C ILE A 303 12.67 7.29 -16.65
N PRO A 304 13.93 6.98 -17.03
CA PRO A 304 14.23 6.46 -18.37
C PRO A 304 13.59 5.08 -18.62
N CYS A 305 13.51 4.22 -17.59
CA CYS A 305 12.81 2.94 -17.71
C CYS A 305 11.32 3.14 -17.98
N GLY A 306 10.65 4.03 -17.24
CA GLY A 306 9.25 4.38 -17.46
C GLY A 306 9.01 5.03 -18.83
N ALA A 307 9.89 5.92 -19.28
CA ALA A 307 9.82 6.49 -20.61
C ALA A 307 9.94 5.39 -21.70
N MET A 308 10.79 4.40 -21.49
CA MET A 308 10.92 3.25 -22.38
C MET A 308 9.66 2.37 -22.38
N VAL A 309 9.00 2.19 -21.22
CA VAL A 309 7.72 1.46 -21.13
C VAL A 309 6.64 2.16 -21.97
N PHE A 310 6.50 3.47 -21.82
CA PHE A 310 5.36 4.20 -22.40
C PHE A 310 5.58 4.63 -23.85
N PHE A 311 6.82 4.90 -24.25
CA PHE A 311 7.15 5.51 -25.55
C PHE A 311 8.17 4.72 -26.36
N GLY A 312 8.77 3.67 -25.79
CA GLY A 312 9.79 2.85 -26.45
C GLY A 312 9.22 1.76 -27.36
N PRO A 313 10.11 1.00 -28.00
CA PRO A 313 9.71 -0.15 -28.80
C PRO A 313 8.98 -1.21 -27.97
N GLN A 314 7.92 -1.80 -28.52
CA GLN A 314 7.10 -2.81 -27.83
C GLN A 314 7.91 -4.00 -27.27
N ALA A 315 8.96 -4.43 -27.95
CA ALA A 315 9.84 -5.51 -27.48
C ALA A 315 10.53 -5.20 -26.15
N LEU A 316 10.72 -3.93 -25.80
CA LEU A 316 11.37 -3.48 -24.57
C LEU A 316 10.37 -3.16 -23.45
N THR A 317 9.07 -3.17 -23.72
CA THR A 317 8.04 -2.78 -22.72
C THR A 317 8.14 -3.62 -21.44
N ILE A 318 8.19 -4.95 -21.54
CA ILE A 318 8.23 -5.83 -20.35
C ILE A 318 9.57 -5.74 -19.62
N PRO A 319 10.76 -5.82 -20.28
CA PRO A 319 12.03 -5.62 -19.58
C PRO A 319 12.16 -4.24 -18.94
N ALA A 320 11.67 -3.20 -19.59
CA ALA A 320 11.70 -1.84 -19.06
C ALA A 320 10.73 -1.68 -17.86
N LEU A 321 9.56 -2.33 -17.90
CA LEU A 321 8.62 -2.35 -16.79
C LEU A 321 9.23 -3.03 -15.56
N PHE A 322 9.86 -4.19 -15.75
CA PHE A 322 10.59 -4.87 -14.69
C PHE A 322 11.65 -3.94 -14.06
N ALA A 323 12.49 -3.31 -14.87
CA ALA A 323 13.50 -2.39 -14.36
C ALA A 323 12.87 -1.17 -13.63
N ALA A 324 11.78 -0.61 -14.18
CA ALA A 324 11.10 0.53 -13.57
C ALA A 324 10.49 0.18 -12.21
N GLU A 325 9.76 -0.94 -12.11
CA GLU A 325 9.17 -1.39 -10.84
C GLU A 325 10.25 -1.77 -9.81
N PHE A 326 11.31 -2.45 -10.23
CA PHE A 326 12.44 -2.75 -9.35
C PHE A 326 13.01 -1.48 -8.71
N PHE A 327 13.30 -0.45 -9.51
CA PHE A 327 13.81 0.82 -8.99
C PHE A 327 12.76 1.54 -8.12
N LEU A 328 11.47 1.49 -8.46
CA LEU A 328 10.41 2.05 -7.61
C LEU A 328 10.38 1.40 -6.23
N PHE A 329 10.47 0.08 -6.13
CA PHE A 329 10.45 -0.62 -4.85
C PHE A 329 11.75 -0.48 -4.04
N LEU A 330 12.86 -0.16 -4.68
CA LEU A 330 14.18 -0.02 -4.03
C LEU A 330 14.21 1.09 -2.97
N ASN A 331 13.39 2.13 -3.12
CA ASN A 331 13.32 3.23 -2.15
C ASN A 331 12.30 3.00 -1.00
N THR A 332 11.47 1.97 -1.05
CA THR A 332 10.37 1.76 -0.09
C THR A 332 10.84 1.75 1.37
N GLY A 333 11.88 0.99 1.68
CA GLY A 333 12.48 0.97 3.02
C GLY A 333 13.22 2.27 3.35
N PRO A 334 14.19 2.68 2.52
CA PRO A 334 15.04 3.85 2.77
C PRO A 334 14.26 5.14 3.02
N LEU A 335 13.29 5.46 2.17
CA LEU A 335 12.56 6.72 2.28
C LEU A 335 11.65 6.78 3.51
N ASN A 336 10.95 5.67 3.83
CA ASN A 336 10.18 5.58 5.07
C ASN A 336 11.08 5.72 6.30
N THR A 337 12.26 5.10 6.28
CA THR A 337 13.25 5.24 7.35
C THR A 337 13.75 6.69 7.48
N ALA A 338 14.01 7.38 6.37
CA ALA A 338 14.41 8.77 6.37
C ALA A 338 13.36 9.67 7.03
N ILE A 339 12.08 9.48 6.70
CA ILE A 339 10.94 10.22 7.26
C ILE A 339 10.84 9.97 8.77
N VAL A 340 10.91 8.71 9.21
CA VAL A 340 10.81 8.35 10.63
C VAL A 340 12.00 8.90 11.44
N ASN A 341 13.21 8.87 10.88
CA ASN A 341 14.42 9.37 11.53
C ASN A 341 14.52 10.91 11.55
N SER A 342 13.73 11.59 10.72
CA SER A 342 13.72 13.07 10.71
C SER A 342 12.97 13.69 11.88
N VAL A 343 12.26 12.89 12.69
CA VAL A 343 11.41 13.35 13.78
C VAL A 343 11.75 12.66 15.10
N SER A 344 11.57 13.38 16.22
CA SER A 344 11.80 12.84 17.57
C SER A 344 10.76 11.77 17.93
N ALA A 345 11.13 10.83 18.81
CA ALA A 345 10.30 9.70 19.21
C ALA A 345 8.89 10.08 19.68
N PRO A 346 8.67 11.14 20.50
CA PRO A 346 7.33 11.51 20.98
C PRO A 346 6.32 11.89 19.89
N VAL A 347 6.78 12.42 18.76
CA VAL A 347 5.90 12.87 17.64
C VAL A 347 5.92 11.92 16.45
N ARG A 348 6.65 10.82 16.52
CA ARG A 348 6.84 9.89 15.41
C ARG A 348 5.52 9.29 14.90
N ALA A 349 4.62 8.89 15.78
CA ALA A 349 3.31 8.37 15.40
C ALA A 349 2.48 9.41 14.64
N THR A 350 2.47 10.66 15.12
CA THR A 350 1.78 11.76 14.44
C THR A 350 2.39 12.06 13.08
N ALA A 351 3.73 12.06 12.98
CA ALA A 351 4.44 12.26 11.72
C ALA A 351 4.11 11.16 10.69
N ILE A 352 4.05 9.90 11.10
CA ILE A 352 3.65 8.78 10.23
C ILE A 352 2.21 8.96 9.75
N SER A 353 1.29 9.41 10.62
CA SER A 353 -0.11 9.65 10.24
C SER A 353 -0.23 10.79 9.24
N ILE A 354 0.49 11.90 9.44
CA ILE A 354 0.53 13.03 8.48
C ILE A 354 1.14 12.57 7.16
N ASN A 355 2.25 11.83 7.21
CA ASN A 355 2.86 11.27 6.00
C ASN A 355 1.87 10.40 5.24
N LEU A 356 1.17 9.48 5.91
CA LEU A 356 0.16 8.62 5.30
C LEU A 356 -0.98 9.42 4.65
N PHE A 357 -1.46 10.46 5.33
CA PHE A 357 -2.46 11.37 4.75
C PHE A 357 -1.93 12.06 3.50
N CYS A 358 -0.71 12.61 3.55
CA CYS A 358 -0.11 13.33 2.43
C CYS A 358 0.12 12.43 1.21
N ILE A 359 0.61 11.19 1.40
CA ILE A 359 0.85 10.27 0.28
C ILE A 359 -0.44 9.82 -0.40
N HIS A 360 -1.54 9.70 0.35
CA HIS A 360 -2.83 9.41 -0.25
C HIS A 360 -3.45 10.65 -0.89
N PHE A 361 -3.44 11.79 -0.21
CA PHE A 361 -4.08 13.01 -0.71
C PHE A 361 -3.41 13.60 -1.95
N PHE A 362 -2.09 13.73 -1.93
CA PHE A 362 -1.30 14.29 -3.05
C PHE A 362 -0.79 13.21 -4.03
N GLY A 363 -0.86 11.94 -3.65
CA GLY A 363 -0.35 10.81 -4.41
C GLY A 363 -1.45 10.00 -5.09
N ASP A 364 -1.68 8.80 -4.57
CA ASP A 364 -2.41 7.75 -5.28
C ASP A 364 -3.93 7.95 -5.39
N THR A 365 -4.56 8.82 -4.58
CA THR A 365 -6.02 8.98 -4.60
C THR A 365 -6.51 9.48 -5.97
N PHE A 366 -5.92 10.53 -6.49
CA PHE A 366 -6.41 11.17 -7.72
C PHE A 366 -5.66 10.73 -8.98
N SER A 367 -4.49 10.11 -8.85
CA SER A 367 -3.66 9.76 -9.99
C SER A 367 -4.35 8.84 -11.00
N PRO A 368 -5.14 7.80 -10.63
CA PRO A 368 -5.80 6.95 -11.60
C PRO A 368 -6.82 7.71 -12.46
N GLN A 369 -7.60 8.60 -11.84
CA GLN A 369 -8.60 9.39 -12.55
C GLN A 369 -7.95 10.44 -13.47
N ILE A 370 -6.89 11.12 -13.01
CA ILE A 370 -6.16 12.12 -13.81
C ILE A 370 -5.54 11.45 -15.05
N ILE A 371 -4.92 10.27 -14.88
CA ILE A 371 -4.37 9.50 -15.99
C ILE A 371 -5.47 9.12 -16.98
N GLY A 372 -6.62 8.64 -16.49
CA GLY A 372 -7.78 8.32 -17.32
C GLY A 372 -8.30 9.53 -18.10
N ALA A 373 -8.43 10.70 -17.46
CA ALA A 373 -8.87 11.94 -18.10
C ALA A 373 -7.90 12.44 -19.20
N ILE A 374 -6.59 12.26 -18.98
CA ILE A 374 -5.58 12.55 -20.02
C ILE A 374 -5.68 11.51 -21.15
N SER A 375 -5.89 10.23 -20.81
CA SER A 375 -6.04 9.15 -21.77
C SER A 375 -7.23 9.36 -22.71
N ASP A 376 -8.38 9.77 -22.21
CA ASP A 376 -9.57 10.04 -23.00
C ASP A 376 -9.40 11.16 -24.02
N ARG A 377 -8.50 12.12 -23.74
CA ARG A 377 -8.20 13.24 -24.63
C ARG A 377 -7.04 12.97 -25.60
N THR A 378 -6.23 11.95 -25.31
CA THR A 378 -5.00 11.64 -26.04
C THR A 378 -4.87 10.13 -26.28
N ASN A 379 -4.15 9.45 -25.38
CA ASN A 379 -4.05 8.00 -25.28
C ASN A 379 -3.45 7.61 -23.92
N LEU A 380 -3.55 6.32 -23.56
CA LEU A 380 -3.12 5.81 -22.27
C LEU A 380 -1.58 5.93 -22.05
N ALA A 381 -0.78 5.85 -23.11
CA ALA A 381 0.67 6.04 -23.01
C ALA A 381 1.04 7.46 -22.56
N ILE A 382 0.36 8.48 -23.08
CA ILE A 382 0.55 9.88 -22.67
C ILE A 382 0.01 10.08 -21.24
N GLY A 383 -1.15 9.51 -20.91
CA GLY A 383 -1.70 9.57 -19.55
C GLY A 383 -0.73 9.01 -18.50
N LEU A 384 -0.20 7.82 -18.76
CA LEU A 384 0.83 7.20 -17.90
C LEU A 384 2.17 7.96 -17.95
N GLY A 385 2.55 8.46 -19.13
CA GLY A 385 3.75 9.28 -19.31
C GLY A 385 3.75 10.55 -18.46
N ALA A 386 2.57 11.11 -18.15
CA ALA A 386 2.45 12.26 -17.26
C ALA A 386 2.97 11.94 -15.84
N THR A 387 2.95 10.68 -15.40
CA THR A 387 3.52 10.27 -14.10
C THR A 387 5.02 10.53 -14.00
N LEU A 388 5.73 10.54 -15.12
CA LEU A 388 7.17 10.82 -15.16
C LEU A 388 7.48 12.24 -14.67
N ILE A 389 6.57 13.19 -14.88
CA ILE A 389 6.71 14.57 -14.37
C ILE A 389 6.72 14.55 -12.83
N PHE A 390 5.84 13.76 -12.21
CA PHE A 390 5.79 13.61 -10.76
C PHE A 390 7.04 12.91 -10.22
N LEU A 391 7.61 11.96 -10.96
CA LEU A 391 8.91 11.36 -10.62
C LEU A 391 10.05 12.38 -10.69
N VAL A 392 10.08 13.25 -11.69
CA VAL A 392 11.07 14.34 -11.77
C VAL A 392 10.92 15.29 -10.58
N ILE A 393 9.70 15.68 -10.22
CA ILE A 393 9.42 16.51 -9.06
C ILE A 393 9.86 15.81 -7.77
N SER A 394 9.54 14.52 -7.63
CA SER A 394 9.98 13.70 -6.50
C SER A 394 11.50 13.68 -6.37
N ALA A 395 12.22 13.41 -7.46
CA ALA A 395 13.68 13.41 -7.49
C ALA A 395 14.25 14.77 -7.06
N ALA A 396 13.72 15.88 -7.58
CA ALA A 396 14.17 17.22 -7.22
C ALA A 396 13.97 17.51 -5.71
N ILE A 397 12.80 17.15 -5.17
CA ILE A 397 12.48 17.29 -3.75
C ILE A 397 13.41 16.43 -2.88
N LEU A 398 13.63 15.17 -3.25
CA LEU A 398 14.49 14.25 -2.49
C LEU A 398 15.96 14.70 -2.51
N MET A 399 16.45 15.20 -3.65
CA MET A 399 17.80 15.78 -3.74
C MET A 399 17.93 17.01 -2.83
N ALA A 400 16.96 17.91 -2.84
CA ALA A 400 16.94 19.05 -1.93
C ALA A 400 16.87 18.61 -0.47
N GLY A 401 16.03 17.61 -0.16
CA GLY A 401 15.85 17.01 1.17
C GLY A 401 17.11 16.38 1.72
N SER A 402 17.98 15.84 0.85
CA SER A 402 19.24 15.24 1.26
C SER A 402 20.16 16.18 2.04
N ARG A 403 19.98 17.51 1.84
CA ARG A 403 20.74 18.56 2.57
C ARG A 403 20.34 18.67 4.04
N PHE A 404 19.12 18.25 4.36
CA PHE A 404 18.53 18.31 5.69
C PHE A 404 18.55 16.96 6.40
N ALA A 405 19.16 15.92 5.80
CA ALA A 405 19.24 14.59 6.39
C ALA A 405 19.92 14.64 7.78
N PRO A 406 19.32 14.03 8.82
CA PRO A 406 19.90 14.03 10.17
C PRO A 406 21.29 13.43 10.19
N ARG A 407 22.21 14.02 10.97
CA ARG A 407 23.54 13.45 11.20
C ARG A 407 23.44 12.28 12.19
N LEU A 408 24.26 11.24 12.01
CA LEU A 408 24.24 10.01 12.84
C LEU A 408 24.46 10.28 14.34
N GLU A 409 25.18 11.35 14.70
CA GLU A 409 25.45 11.76 16.08
C GLU A 409 24.20 12.33 16.79
N GLU A 410 23.31 12.99 16.07
CA GLU A 410 22.07 13.55 16.63
C GLU A 410 21.04 12.46 16.95
N THR A 411 21.10 11.32 16.25
CA THR A 411 20.20 10.18 16.48
C THR A 411 20.53 9.47 17.80
N SER A 412 21.79 9.45 18.23
CA SER A 412 22.21 8.85 19.50
C SER A 412 21.91 9.74 20.71
N ALA A 413 21.90 11.06 20.55
CA ALA A 413 21.60 12.01 21.62
C ALA A 413 20.09 12.10 21.95
N VAL A 414 19.22 11.61 21.05
CA VAL A 414 17.75 11.56 21.24
C VAL A 414 17.31 10.26 21.92
N GLN A 415 18.23 9.31 22.13
CA GLN A 415 17.95 8.01 22.77
C GLN A 415 18.39 7.96 24.26
N ILE A 416 18.89 9.06 24.84
CA ILE A 416 19.13 9.23 26.29
C ILE A 416 18.08 10.23 26.81
#